data_63d43183109ca2ffd6a29d469df7a9a7
#
_entry.id   63d43183109ca2ffd6a29d469df7a9a7
#
_cell.length_a   1.000
_cell.length_b   1.000
_cell.length_c   1.000
_cell.angle_alpha   90.00
_cell.angle_beta   90.00
_cell.angle_gamma   90.00
#
_symmetry.space_group_name_H-M   'P 1'
#
loop_
_entity.id
_entity.type
_entity.pdbx_description
1 polymer ?
#
loop_
_entity_poly.entity_id
_entity_poly.type
_entity_poly.pdbx_seq_one_letter_code
_entity_poly.pdbx_strand_id
1 'polypeptide(L)' 'MELGKQIKMHRQEAHLSQEELANRVYVSRQTISNWENDKS' A
#
# COMPACT_ATOMS: atom_id res chain seq x y z
N MET A 1 1.38 -13.29 -5.75
CA MET A 1 0.02 -12.97 -5.29
C MET A 1 -0.34 -11.55 -5.70
N GLU A 2 -1.61 -11.27 -5.74
CA GLU A 2 -2.06 -9.96 -6.20
C GLU A 2 -2.44 -9.03 -5.05
N LEU A 3 -2.04 -9.38 -3.84
CA LEU A 3 -2.38 -8.56 -2.68
C LEU A 3 -1.80 -7.15 -2.80
N GLY A 4 -0.54 -7.05 -3.20
CA GLY A 4 0.09 -5.75 -3.36
C GLY A 4 -0.60 -4.90 -4.40
N LYS A 5 -1.03 -5.53 -5.49
CA LYS A 5 -1.74 -4.82 -6.55
C LYS A 5 -3.08 -4.30 -6.06
N GLN A 6 -3.79 -5.10 -5.26
CA GLN A 6 -5.05 -4.68 -4.70
C GLN A 6 -4.89 -3.54 -3.70
N ILE A 7 -3.84 -3.62 -2.87
CA ILE A 7 -3.55 -2.54 -1.93
C ILE A 7 -3.30 -1.24 -2.68
N LYS A 8 -2.50 -1.29 -3.73
CA LYS A 8 -2.20 -0.11 -4.53
C LYS A 8 -3.47 0.44 -5.17
N MET A 9 -4.31 -0.44 -5.70
CA MET A 9 -5.54 -0.03 -6.37
C MET A 9 -6.48 0.68 -5.39
N HIS A 10 -6.69 0.09 -4.22
CA HIS A 10 -7.55 0.71 -3.21
C HIS A 10 -6.99 2.04 -2.74
N ARG A 11 -5.66 2.10 -2.59
CA ARG A 11 -5.03 3.34 -2.19
C ARG A 11 -5.26 4.44 -3.21
N GLN A 12 -5.11 4.11 -4.49
CA GLN A 12 -5.30 5.08 -5.55
C GLN A 12 -6.75 5.52 -5.67
N GLU A 13 -7.68 4.60 -5.48
CA GLU A 13 -9.10 4.94 -5.50
C GLU A 13 -9.46 5.92 -4.38
N ALA A 14 -8.77 5.81 -3.26
CA ALA A 14 -9.00 6.71 -2.13
C ALA A 14 -8.15 7.98 -2.23
N HIS A 15 -7.36 8.13 -3.30
CA HIS A 15 -6.49 9.28 -3.52
C HIS A 15 -5.49 9.46 -2.38
N LEU A 16 -4.93 8.36 -1.91
CA LEU A 16 -3.96 8.37 -0.81
C LEU A 16 -2.56 8.13 -1.35
N SER A 17 -1.57 8.81 -0.73
CA SER A 17 -0.17 8.45 -0.95
C SER A 17 0.16 7.21 -0.12
N GLN A 18 1.33 6.61 -0.39
CA GLN A 18 1.77 5.47 0.40
C GLN A 18 1.91 5.86 1.87
N GLU A 19 2.42 7.05 2.12
CA GLU A 19 2.59 7.52 3.51
C GLU A 19 1.24 7.70 4.18
N GLU A 20 0.27 8.24 3.48
CA GLU A 20 -1.06 8.43 4.05
C GLU A 20 -1.72 7.10 4.38
N LEU A 21 -1.58 6.12 3.48
CA LEU A 21 -2.14 4.81 3.76
C LEU A 21 -1.44 4.17 4.96
N ALA A 22 -0.11 4.30 5.01
CA ALA A 22 0.66 3.73 6.11
C ALA A 22 0.18 4.28 7.45
N ASN A 23 -0.09 5.60 7.50
CA ASN A 23 -0.58 6.21 8.74
C ASN A 23 -1.95 5.67 9.11
N ARG A 24 -2.79 5.38 8.14
CA ARG A 24 -4.14 4.89 8.42
C ARG A 24 -4.15 3.47 8.96
N VAL A 25 -3.18 2.65 8.56
CA VAL A 25 -3.12 1.26 8.99
C VAL A 25 -2.01 1.02 10.01
N TYR A 26 -1.39 2.10 10.50
CA TYR A 26 -0.40 2.06 11.57
C TYR A 26 0.82 1.22 11.22
N VAL A 27 1.31 1.35 10.00
CA VAL A 27 2.56 0.73 9.57
C VAL A 27 3.45 1.79 8.96
N SER A 28 4.71 1.44 8.67
CA SER A 28 5.61 2.38 8.03
C SER A 28 5.33 2.45 6.53
N ARG A 29 5.74 3.57 5.91
CA ARG A 29 5.62 3.70 4.46
C ARG A 29 6.40 2.60 3.75
N GLN A 30 7.54 2.21 4.31
CA GLN A 30 8.34 1.14 3.73
C GLN A 30 7.55 -0.16 3.67
N THR A 31 6.75 -0.42 4.69
CA THR A 31 5.89 -1.61 4.70
C THR A 31 4.89 -1.58 3.56
N ILE A 32 4.26 -0.42 3.34
CA ILE A 32 3.31 -0.29 2.22
C ILE A 32 4.04 -0.50 0.90
N SER A 33 5.22 0.10 0.74
CA SER A 33 5.99 -0.06 -0.48
C SER A 33 6.35 -1.52 -0.72
N ASN A 34 6.75 -2.22 0.34
CA ASN A 34 7.07 -3.64 0.23
C ASN A 34 5.86 -4.46 -0.21
N TRP A 35 4.70 -4.17 0.35
CA TRP A 35 3.48 -4.88 -0.02
C TRP A 35 3.13 -4.64 -1.48
N GLU A 36 3.23 -3.39 -1.93
CA GLU A 36 2.86 -3.05 -3.31
C GLU A 36 3.85 -3.61 -4.32
N ASN A 37 5.08 -3.84 -3.88
CA ASN A 37 6.13 -4.38 -4.75
C ASN A 37 6.35 -5.87 -4.54
N ASP A 38 5.44 -6.54 -3.87
CA ASP A 38 5.56 -7.97 -3.60
C ASP A 38 5.66 -8.72 -4.92
N LYS A 39 6.71 -9.54 -5.03
CA LYS A 39 6.96 -10.31 -6.24
C LYS A 39 6.68 -11.80 -6.06
N SER A 40 6.27 -12.22 -4.90
CA SER A 40 6.02 -13.62 -4.65
C SER A 40 4.77 -14.12 -5.34
#